data_b5c54bbb95db78f16afcf5ca515a5353
#
_entry.id   b5c54bbb95db78f16afcf5ca515a5353
#
_cell.length_a   1.000
_cell.length_b   1.000
_cell.length_c   1.000
_cell.angle_alpha   90.00
_cell.angle_beta   90.00
_cell.angle_gamma   90.00
#
_symmetry.space_group_name_H-M   'P 1'
#
loop_
_entity.id
_entity.type
_entity.pdbx_description
1 polymer ?
#
loop_
_entity_poly.entity_id
_entity_poly.type
_entity_poly.pdbx_seq_one_letter_code
_entity_poly.pdbx_strand_id
1 'polypeptide(L)'
;GMLTSGNANLLMVHGTDLQKQVFAANEFSGRFSGTMCLSEPQAGSSLSDVMTRATPDGADFEADPLGARYRLKGNKMWISSGEHELSENIIHLVLAKIPDANGQLVPGVKGISLFIVPKKLVGTDGLLTGERNDVALAGLNHKCGWRGTTNTLLNFGEGKYPVRGSEGAVGYLVGKPGEGLKCMFHMMNEARIGVGMAATMLGMAGYYASLDYAKNRPQGRPMTAAGKNPASSQVRIIEHADIKRMLLAQKSYSEGALALALYCARLVDEQHTGTPEAADEARLLLEVLTPIVKSFPSEWCLEANSLAIQIHGGYGYTRDFPVEQYWRDNRLNMIHEGTHGIQAMDLLGRKVLMENGKGLQLLAARMQATMAKASPEWKAEARQLLDALQQVGAATQAAWQGAEPAQALANAVPYLQAFGHTVIAWIWLDVAQRAGSLAAADVGRRAAARYFFRYELPKIGAWLQVVSSRDSTCADVPEDAF
;
A
#
# COMPACT_ATOMS: atom_id res chain seq x y z
N GLY A 1 13.55 -6.30 -3.83
CA GLY A 1 13.07 -7.05 -2.74
C GLY A 1 11.59 -7.39 -2.73
N MET A 2 10.69 -6.44 -2.44
CA MET A 2 9.27 -6.71 -2.18
C MET A 2 8.56 -7.53 -3.29
N LEU A 3 8.72 -7.15 -4.55
CA LEU A 3 8.08 -7.87 -5.66
C LEU A 3 8.65 -9.27 -5.86
N THR A 4 9.97 -9.45 -5.71
CA THR A 4 10.61 -10.76 -5.82
C THR A 4 10.15 -11.69 -4.70
N SER A 5 10.15 -11.23 -3.45
CA SER A 5 9.68 -12.03 -2.31
C SER A 5 8.19 -12.37 -2.44
N GLY A 6 7.36 -11.40 -2.84
CA GLY A 6 5.92 -11.63 -3.05
C GLY A 6 5.64 -12.61 -4.19
N ASN A 7 6.40 -12.55 -5.29
CA ASN A 7 6.33 -13.52 -6.39
C ASN A 7 6.67 -14.93 -5.88
N ALA A 8 7.80 -15.10 -5.22
CA ALA A 8 8.20 -16.38 -4.65
C ALA A 8 7.18 -16.93 -3.65
N ASN A 9 6.66 -16.10 -2.73
CA ASN A 9 5.65 -16.50 -1.76
C ASN A 9 4.34 -16.94 -2.43
N LEU A 10 3.90 -16.24 -3.47
CA LEU A 10 2.73 -16.63 -4.25
C LEU A 10 2.92 -18.02 -4.88
N LEU A 11 4.11 -18.26 -5.47
CA LEU A 11 4.43 -19.56 -6.06
C LEU A 11 4.52 -20.68 -5.01
N MET A 12 4.99 -20.38 -3.81
CA MET A 12 5.00 -21.37 -2.69
C MET A 12 3.60 -21.82 -2.30
N VAL A 13 2.58 -20.97 -2.48
CA VAL A 13 1.18 -21.30 -2.14
C VAL A 13 0.44 -21.93 -3.32
N HIS A 14 0.60 -21.39 -4.52
CA HIS A 14 -0.23 -21.72 -5.68
C HIS A 14 0.51 -22.49 -6.78
N GLY A 15 1.84 -22.52 -6.77
CA GLY A 15 2.64 -23.23 -7.75
C GLY A 15 2.65 -24.74 -7.53
N THR A 16 2.95 -25.49 -8.60
CA THR A 16 3.29 -26.91 -8.51
C THR A 16 4.64 -27.09 -7.80
N ASP A 17 4.94 -28.29 -7.34
CA ASP A 17 6.23 -28.55 -6.67
C ASP A 17 7.44 -28.24 -7.56
N LEU A 18 7.33 -28.50 -8.87
CA LEU A 18 8.38 -28.16 -9.82
C LEU A 18 8.46 -26.63 -10.03
N GLN A 19 7.35 -25.93 -10.10
CA GLN A 19 7.34 -24.45 -10.17
C GLN A 19 7.98 -23.82 -8.93
N LYS A 20 7.72 -24.35 -7.74
CA LYS A 20 8.37 -23.91 -6.50
C LYS A 20 9.88 -24.10 -6.56
N GLN A 21 10.32 -25.29 -7.00
CA GLN A 21 11.74 -25.64 -7.07
C GLN A 21 12.47 -24.80 -8.13
N VAL A 22 11.89 -24.63 -9.33
CA VAL A 22 12.54 -23.98 -10.46
C VAL A 22 12.49 -22.46 -10.35
N PHE A 23 11.38 -21.88 -9.90
CA PHE A 23 11.20 -20.43 -9.88
C PHE A 23 11.32 -19.86 -8.47
N ALA A 24 10.48 -20.26 -7.51
CA ALA A 24 10.48 -19.65 -6.18
C ALA A 24 11.82 -19.81 -5.46
N ALA A 25 12.45 -21.00 -5.49
CA ALA A 25 13.73 -21.23 -4.84
C ALA A 25 14.84 -20.33 -5.42
N ASN A 26 14.84 -20.11 -6.74
CA ASN A 26 15.79 -19.21 -7.39
C ASN A 26 15.51 -17.72 -7.10
N GLU A 27 14.27 -17.34 -6.83
CA GLU A 27 13.92 -15.99 -6.38
C GLU A 27 14.34 -15.77 -4.91
N PHE A 28 14.13 -16.73 -4.02
CA PHE A 28 14.59 -16.66 -2.63
C PHE A 28 16.12 -16.60 -2.53
N SER A 29 16.83 -17.32 -3.39
CA SER A 29 18.30 -17.26 -3.42
C SER A 29 18.87 -15.98 -4.02
N GLY A 30 18.02 -15.16 -4.67
CA GLY A 30 18.42 -13.94 -5.37
C GLY A 30 19.02 -14.18 -6.77
N ARG A 31 19.06 -15.41 -7.28
CA ARG A 31 19.49 -15.70 -8.66
C ARG A 31 18.51 -15.08 -9.67
N PHE A 32 17.20 -15.19 -9.40
CA PHE A 32 16.16 -14.60 -10.21
C PHE A 32 15.50 -13.46 -9.46
N SER A 33 15.07 -12.43 -10.19
CA SER A 33 14.18 -11.41 -9.67
C SER A 33 12.76 -11.64 -10.16
N GLY A 34 11.78 -11.16 -9.40
CA GLY A 34 10.36 -11.30 -9.73
C GLY A 34 9.69 -9.96 -10.00
N THR A 35 8.70 -9.96 -10.87
CA THR A 35 7.83 -8.81 -11.13
C THR A 35 6.36 -9.23 -11.06
N MET A 36 5.49 -8.24 -10.95
CA MET A 36 4.04 -8.38 -10.99
C MET A 36 3.50 -7.56 -12.17
N CYS A 37 2.98 -8.24 -13.19
CA CYS A 37 2.52 -7.65 -14.44
C CYS A 37 0.99 -7.72 -14.54
N LEU A 38 0.31 -6.77 -13.87
CA LEU A 38 -1.16 -6.65 -13.87
C LEU A 38 -1.63 -5.62 -14.89
N SER A 39 -1.21 -4.36 -14.67
CA SER A 39 -1.73 -3.19 -15.39
C SER A 39 -1.39 -3.20 -16.87
N GLU A 40 -2.30 -2.66 -17.66
CA GLU A 40 -2.14 -2.37 -19.08
C GLU A 40 -2.39 -0.88 -19.33
N PRO A 41 -2.02 -0.31 -20.49
CA PRO A 41 -2.23 1.12 -20.75
C PRO A 41 -3.67 1.60 -20.50
N GLN A 42 -4.67 0.74 -20.76
CA GLN A 42 -6.10 1.03 -20.58
C GLN A 42 -6.69 0.44 -19.29
N ALA A 43 -5.96 -0.39 -18.55
CA ALA A 43 -6.47 -1.12 -17.39
C ALA A 43 -5.51 -1.03 -16.19
N GLY A 44 -5.80 -0.12 -15.25
CA GLY A 44 -5.07 0.04 -13.99
C GLY A 44 -5.88 -0.46 -12.81
N SER A 45 -6.78 0.37 -12.27
CA SER A 45 -7.67 -0.01 -11.17
C SER A 45 -8.74 -1.02 -11.58
N SER A 46 -9.16 -1.02 -12.85
CA SER A 46 -10.14 -1.97 -13.43
C SER A 46 -9.42 -3.13 -14.12
N LEU A 47 -8.94 -4.09 -13.32
CA LEU A 47 -8.22 -5.27 -13.85
C LEU A 47 -9.12 -6.20 -14.67
N SER A 48 -10.46 -6.11 -14.54
CA SER A 48 -11.39 -6.85 -15.39
C SER A 48 -11.21 -6.56 -16.89
N ASP A 49 -10.63 -5.40 -17.22
CA ASP A 49 -10.49 -4.89 -18.58
C ASP A 49 -9.12 -5.22 -19.22
N VAL A 50 -8.30 -6.07 -18.58
CA VAL A 50 -7.06 -6.54 -19.20
C VAL A 50 -7.34 -7.31 -20.49
N MET A 51 -6.52 -7.07 -21.51
CA MET A 51 -6.68 -7.59 -22.86
C MET A 51 -5.58 -8.57 -23.28
N THR A 52 -4.50 -8.69 -22.49
CA THR A 52 -3.44 -9.67 -22.76
C THR A 52 -4.03 -11.06 -22.91
N ARG A 53 -3.71 -11.73 -24.01
CA ARG A 53 -4.19 -13.06 -24.35
C ARG A 53 -3.15 -14.12 -24.02
N ALA A 54 -3.63 -15.31 -23.65
CA ALA A 54 -2.82 -16.52 -23.51
C ALA A 54 -3.48 -17.64 -24.33
N THR A 55 -2.82 -18.09 -25.37
CA THR A 55 -3.28 -19.18 -26.24
C THR A 55 -2.47 -20.44 -26.01
N PRO A 56 -3.06 -21.66 -26.04
CA PRO A 56 -2.32 -22.92 -25.90
C PRO A 56 -1.15 -23.00 -26.88
N ASP A 57 0.03 -23.41 -26.39
CA ASP A 57 1.26 -23.55 -27.21
C ASP A 57 1.41 -25.00 -27.71
N GLY A 58 0.67 -25.33 -28.77
CA GLY A 58 0.65 -26.67 -29.36
C GLY A 58 -0.37 -27.64 -28.72
N ALA A 59 -0.47 -28.83 -29.30
CA ALA A 59 -1.44 -29.84 -28.86
C ALA A 59 -1.03 -30.48 -27.51
N ASP A 60 0.23 -30.44 -27.16
CA ASP A 60 0.85 -30.99 -25.94
C ASP A 60 1.00 -29.96 -24.81
N PHE A 61 0.37 -28.80 -24.92
CA PHE A 61 0.57 -27.68 -24.00
C PHE A 61 0.31 -28.04 -22.52
N GLU A 62 -0.63 -28.94 -22.23
CA GLU A 62 -0.95 -29.40 -20.87
C GLU A 62 0.09 -30.35 -20.28
N ALA A 63 0.90 -30.98 -21.13
CA ALA A 63 1.90 -31.96 -20.72
C ALA A 63 3.24 -31.37 -20.32
N ASP A 64 3.40 -30.04 -20.40
CA ASP A 64 4.66 -29.40 -20.03
C ASP A 64 4.88 -29.52 -18.52
N PRO A 65 6.04 -30.03 -18.06
CA PRO A 65 6.30 -30.27 -16.64
C PRO A 65 6.34 -28.98 -15.81
N LEU A 66 6.63 -27.82 -16.39
CA LEU A 66 6.61 -26.52 -15.72
C LEU A 66 5.21 -25.93 -15.55
N GLY A 67 4.17 -26.62 -16.04
CA GLY A 67 2.78 -26.20 -16.04
C GLY A 67 2.25 -26.03 -17.45
N ALA A 68 0.93 -26.05 -17.64
CA ALA A 68 0.31 -25.91 -18.95
C ALA A 68 0.90 -24.69 -19.68
N ARG A 69 1.45 -24.91 -20.88
CA ARG A 69 2.26 -23.95 -21.63
C ARG A 69 1.40 -23.14 -22.60
N TYR A 70 1.51 -21.82 -22.48
CA TYR A 70 0.76 -20.87 -23.32
C TYR A 70 1.69 -19.90 -24.02
N ARG A 71 1.19 -19.31 -25.11
CA ARG A 71 1.78 -18.14 -25.77
C ARG A 71 1.01 -16.90 -25.39
N LEU A 72 1.67 -15.96 -24.70
CA LEU A 72 1.06 -14.69 -24.28
C LEU A 72 1.35 -13.62 -25.33
N LYS A 73 0.31 -12.78 -25.60
CA LYS A 73 0.43 -11.59 -26.44
C LYS A 73 -0.32 -10.42 -25.82
N GLY A 74 0.40 -9.31 -25.58
CA GLY A 74 -0.15 -8.08 -25.02
C GLY A 74 0.90 -7.17 -24.44
N ASN A 75 0.45 -6.06 -23.85
CA ASN A 75 1.33 -5.01 -23.33
C ASN A 75 1.06 -4.81 -21.83
N LYS A 76 2.11 -4.70 -21.04
CA LYS A 76 2.02 -4.44 -19.60
C LYS A 76 2.73 -3.15 -19.24
N MET A 77 2.04 -2.27 -18.52
CA MET A 77 2.47 -0.93 -18.15
C MET A 77 2.76 -0.82 -16.67
N TRP A 78 3.63 0.10 -16.31
CA TRP A 78 4.01 0.41 -14.93
C TRP A 78 4.75 -0.73 -14.22
N ILE A 79 5.53 -1.51 -14.97
CA ILE A 79 6.23 -2.66 -14.40
C ILE A 79 7.57 -2.21 -13.82
N SER A 80 7.66 -2.23 -12.49
CA SER A 80 8.89 -1.90 -11.78
C SER A 80 9.93 -2.98 -11.99
N SER A 81 11.17 -2.59 -12.35
CA SER A 81 12.29 -3.49 -12.58
C SER A 81 11.98 -4.60 -13.61
N GLY A 82 11.17 -4.29 -14.63
CA GLY A 82 10.75 -5.25 -15.64
C GLY A 82 11.84 -5.64 -16.63
N GLU A 83 12.93 -4.86 -16.72
CA GLU A 83 14.07 -5.15 -17.61
C GLU A 83 15.37 -4.65 -16.96
N HIS A 84 16.31 -5.56 -16.75
CA HIS A 84 17.67 -5.30 -16.24
C HIS A 84 18.54 -6.56 -16.37
N GLU A 85 19.85 -6.42 -16.09
CA GLU A 85 20.82 -7.51 -16.02
C GLU A 85 21.46 -7.64 -14.60
N LEU A 86 20.73 -7.22 -13.54
CA LEU A 86 21.20 -7.29 -12.15
C LEU A 86 21.05 -8.69 -11.54
N SER A 87 20.20 -9.54 -12.12
CA SER A 87 20.02 -10.94 -11.79
C SER A 87 20.15 -11.79 -13.06
N GLU A 88 20.33 -13.10 -12.91
CA GLU A 88 20.46 -14.01 -14.05
C GLU A 88 19.20 -14.04 -14.92
N ASN A 89 18.03 -13.89 -14.29
CA ASN A 89 16.73 -13.90 -14.95
C ASN A 89 15.71 -12.99 -14.24
N ILE A 90 14.63 -12.67 -14.94
CA ILE A 90 13.45 -12.00 -14.38
C ILE A 90 12.25 -12.91 -14.61
N ILE A 91 11.51 -13.19 -13.55
CA ILE A 91 10.29 -13.99 -13.58
C ILE A 91 9.09 -13.06 -13.49
N HIS A 92 8.36 -12.92 -14.59
CA HIS A 92 7.15 -12.10 -14.64
C HIS A 92 5.94 -12.94 -14.25
N LEU A 93 5.20 -12.54 -13.20
CA LEU A 93 3.86 -13.04 -12.95
C LEU A 93 2.86 -12.18 -13.73
N VAL A 94 2.25 -12.76 -14.75
CA VAL A 94 1.45 -12.04 -15.73
C VAL A 94 -0.02 -12.45 -15.66
N LEU A 95 -0.92 -11.47 -15.47
CA LEU A 95 -2.35 -11.67 -15.64
C LEU A 95 -2.71 -11.59 -17.13
N ALA A 96 -3.36 -12.64 -17.63
CA ALA A 96 -3.83 -12.73 -19.01
C ALA A 96 -5.15 -13.52 -19.08
N LYS A 97 -5.88 -13.35 -20.17
CA LYS A 97 -7.13 -14.07 -20.44
C LYS A 97 -6.91 -15.17 -21.46
N ILE A 98 -7.44 -16.35 -21.15
CA ILE A 98 -7.51 -17.47 -22.09
C ILE A 98 -8.78 -17.29 -22.92
N PRO A 99 -8.69 -17.17 -24.27
CA PRO A 99 -9.88 -17.10 -25.12
C PRO A 99 -10.77 -18.35 -24.98
N ASP A 100 -12.07 -18.17 -25.12
CA ASP A 100 -13.03 -19.26 -25.21
C ASP A 100 -12.92 -20.03 -26.54
N ALA A 101 -13.75 -21.04 -26.73
CA ALA A 101 -13.77 -21.86 -27.94
C ALA A 101 -14.06 -21.06 -29.23
N ASN A 102 -14.63 -19.86 -29.11
CA ASN A 102 -14.92 -18.95 -30.22
C ASN A 102 -13.80 -17.89 -30.40
N GLY A 103 -12.72 -17.99 -29.66
CA GLY A 103 -11.61 -17.05 -29.69
C GLY A 103 -11.90 -15.70 -28.98
N GLN A 104 -12.98 -15.61 -28.21
CA GLN A 104 -13.36 -14.40 -27.48
C GLN A 104 -12.80 -14.40 -26.06
N LEU A 105 -12.38 -13.21 -25.57
CA LEU A 105 -11.94 -13.05 -24.18
C LEU A 105 -13.17 -13.07 -23.25
N VAL A 106 -13.09 -13.92 -22.22
CA VAL A 106 -14.14 -13.99 -21.19
C VAL A 106 -14.16 -12.67 -20.40
N PRO A 107 -15.31 -11.97 -20.33
CA PRO A 107 -15.45 -10.73 -19.60
C PRO A 107 -15.23 -10.91 -18.08
N GLY A 108 -14.84 -9.81 -17.42
CA GLY A 108 -14.73 -9.76 -15.97
C GLY A 108 -13.53 -10.51 -15.41
N VAL A 109 -13.48 -10.58 -14.08
CA VAL A 109 -12.33 -11.14 -13.34
C VAL A 109 -12.21 -12.67 -13.47
N LYS A 110 -13.32 -13.36 -13.72
CA LYS A 110 -13.33 -14.83 -13.90
C LYS A 110 -12.65 -15.30 -15.19
N GLY A 111 -12.41 -14.39 -16.14
CA GLY A 111 -11.63 -14.68 -17.34
C GLY A 111 -10.13 -14.58 -17.15
N ILE A 112 -9.66 -14.07 -16.01
CA ILE A 112 -8.25 -13.77 -15.76
C ILE A 112 -7.54 -14.99 -15.18
N SER A 113 -6.46 -15.41 -15.83
CA SER A 113 -5.56 -16.48 -15.39
C SER A 113 -4.17 -15.90 -15.08
N LEU A 114 -3.35 -16.64 -14.32
CA LEU A 114 -2.01 -16.23 -13.92
C LEU A 114 -0.97 -17.11 -14.59
N PHE A 115 0.10 -16.49 -15.10
CA PHE A 115 1.19 -17.17 -15.80
C PHE A 115 2.55 -16.76 -15.27
N ILE A 116 3.46 -17.74 -15.15
CA ILE A 116 4.89 -17.52 -15.00
C ILE A 116 5.46 -17.29 -16.40
N VAL A 117 6.02 -16.12 -16.65
CA VAL A 117 6.66 -15.78 -17.93
C VAL A 117 8.11 -15.38 -17.65
N PRO A 118 9.09 -16.28 -17.80
CA PRO A 118 10.48 -15.93 -17.59
C PRO A 118 11.03 -15.07 -18.74
N LYS A 119 11.89 -14.09 -18.43
CA LYS A 119 12.61 -13.29 -19.43
C LYS A 119 13.53 -14.16 -20.31
N LYS A 120 14.19 -15.14 -19.70
CA LYS A 120 15.01 -16.17 -20.35
C LYS A 120 14.42 -17.53 -19.99
N LEU A 121 14.31 -18.43 -20.96
CA LEU A 121 13.71 -19.74 -20.71
C LEU A 121 14.57 -20.57 -19.73
N VAL A 122 13.86 -21.36 -18.90
CA VAL A 122 14.46 -22.16 -17.82
C VAL A 122 14.09 -23.63 -18.05
N GLY A 123 15.03 -24.54 -17.85
CA GLY A 123 14.78 -25.97 -17.85
C GLY A 123 14.17 -26.47 -16.55
N THR A 124 13.75 -27.74 -16.53
CA THR A 124 13.21 -28.40 -15.32
C THR A 124 14.23 -28.55 -14.20
N ASP A 125 15.52 -28.39 -14.50
CA ASP A 125 16.64 -28.37 -13.56
C ASP A 125 16.88 -26.98 -12.92
N GLY A 126 16.11 -25.98 -13.33
CA GLY A 126 16.26 -24.59 -12.87
C GLY A 126 17.42 -23.82 -13.54
N LEU A 127 18.04 -24.37 -14.57
CA LEU A 127 19.10 -23.71 -15.32
C LEU A 127 18.55 -22.99 -16.55
N LEU A 128 19.24 -21.92 -16.98
CA LEU A 128 18.89 -21.21 -18.20
C LEU A 128 19.14 -22.10 -19.42
N THR A 129 18.18 -22.14 -20.35
CA THR A 129 18.34 -22.91 -21.61
C THR A 129 19.23 -22.21 -22.65
N GLY A 130 19.54 -20.93 -22.40
CA GLY A 130 20.25 -20.07 -23.38
C GLY A 130 19.29 -19.34 -24.33
N GLU A 131 18.00 -19.66 -24.35
CA GLU A 131 17.00 -19.05 -25.22
C GLU A 131 16.31 -17.85 -24.51
N ARG A 132 16.25 -16.70 -25.20
CA ARG A 132 15.49 -15.53 -24.76
C ARG A 132 14.01 -15.73 -25.05
N ASN A 133 13.15 -15.41 -24.07
CA ASN A 133 11.72 -15.41 -24.28
C ASN A 133 11.25 -14.12 -24.98
N ASP A 134 10.09 -14.17 -25.63
CA ASP A 134 9.52 -13.06 -26.40
C ASP A 134 8.88 -12.00 -25.48
N VAL A 135 9.73 -11.43 -24.62
CA VAL A 135 9.41 -10.30 -23.73
C VAL A 135 10.36 -9.16 -24.04
N ALA A 136 9.83 -8.04 -24.46
CA ALA A 136 10.61 -6.91 -24.92
C ALA A 136 10.33 -5.63 -24.13
N LEU A 137 11.38 -4.91 -23.78
CA LEU A 137 11.26 -3.54 -23.29
C LEU A 137 10.78 -2.64 -24.44
N ALA A 138 9.61 -2.03 -24.28
CA ALA A 138 9.05 -1.06 -25.22
C ALA A 138 9.35 0.38 -24.83
N GLY A 139 9.50 0.67 -23.53
CA GLY A 139 9.82 2.01 -23.05
C GLY A 139 10.04 2.09 -21.55
N LEU A 140 10.60 3.22 -21.12
CA LEU A 140 10.79 3.59 -19.73
C LEU A 140 9.87 4.76 -19.39
N ASN A 141 9.19 4.68 -18.24
CA ASN A 141 8.39 5.77 -17.73
C ASN A 141 9.26 6.78 -16.97
N HIS A 142 9.18 8.05 -17.34
CA HIS A 142 9.81 9.16 -16.63
C HIS A 142 8.92 9.59 -15.46
N LYS A 143 9.46 9.53 -14.24
CA LYS A 143 8.67 9.61 -13.01
C LYS A 143 8.98 10.86 -12.19
N CYS A 144 8.01 11.28 -11.39
CA CYS A 144 8.17 12.33 -10.38
C CYS A 144 9.23 11.95 -9.35
N GLY A 145 9.13 10.75 -8.76
CA GLY A 145 10.05 10.16 -7.78
C GLY A 145 10.48 8.75 -8.17
N TRP A 146 11.16 8.05 -7.26
CA TRP A 146 11.69 6.68 -7.48
C TRP A 146 12.49 6.57 -8.79
N ARG A 147 13.24 7.61 -9.11
CA ARG A 147 13.93 7.74 -10.41
C ARG A 147 15.08 6.74 -10.57
N GLY A 148 15.61 6.23 -9.47
CA GLY A 148 16.64 5.18 -9.47
C GLY A 148 16.10 3.77 -9.80
N THR A 149 14.77 3.55 -9.70
CA THR A 149 14.13 2.29 -10.07
C THR A 149 13.55 2.41 -11.47
N THR A 150 13.93 1.53 -12.40
CA THR A 150 13.33 1.46 -13.73
C THR A 150 11.84 1.12 -13.62
N ASN A 151 11.02 1.78 -14.40
CA ASN A 151 9.60 1.48 -14.54
C ASN A 151 9.29 1.37 -16.03
N THR A 152 8.80 0.20 -16.44
CA THR A 152 8.81 -0.23 -17.81
C THR A 152 7.42 -0.42 -18.41
N LEU A 153 7.33 -0.22 -19.71
CA LEU A 153 6.34 -0.80 -20.62
C LEU A 153 6.96 -2.05 -21.24
N LEU A 154 6.32 -3.19 -21.06
CA LEU A 154 6.75 -4.47 -21.61
C LEU A 154 5.79 -4.96 -22.67
N ASN A 155 6.33 -5.35 -23.82
CA ASN A 155 5.59 -6.06 -24.86
C ASN A 155 5.86 -7.55 -24.74
N PHE A 156 4.80 -8.31 -24.63
CA PHE A 156 4.80 -9.76 -24.58
C PHE A 156 4.33 -10.31 -25.94
N GLY A 157 5.16 -11.13 -26.57
CA GLY A 157 4.76 -11.92 -27.70
C GLY A 157 4.64 -11.21 -29.05
N GLU A 158 5.33 -10.10 -29.26
CA GLU A 158 5.33 -9.34 -30.52
C GLU A 158 6.38 -9.82 -31.54
N GLY A 159 7.06 -10.94 -31.28
CA GLY A 159 8.01 -11.53 -32.19
C GLY A 159 9.39 -10.87 -32.22
N LYS A 160 9.73 -10.01 -31.24
CA LYS A 160 11.08 -9.45 -31.15
C LYS A 160 12.13 -10.52 -30.80
N TYR A 161 11.73 -11.51 -30.02
CA TYR A 161 12.53 -12.66 -29.63
C TYR A 161 11.74 -13.96 -29.86
N PRO A 162 11.53 -14.38 -31.13
CA PRO A 162 10.74 -15.55 -31.42
C PRO A 162 11.27 -16.79 -30.70
N VAL A 163 10.41 -17.51 -30.00
CA VAL A 163 10.76 -18.75 -29.30
C VAL A 163 10.47 -19.94 -30.22
N ARG A 164 11.48 -20.77 -30.52
CA ARG A 164 11.35 -21.89 -31.44
C ARG A 164 10.80 -21.46 -32.80
N GLY A 165 11.18 -20.28 -33.26
CA GLY A 165 10.76 -19.71 -34.55
C GLY A 165 9.35 -19.13 -34.59
N SER A 166 8.63 -19.05 -33.46
CA SER A 166 7.28 -18.52 -33.38
C SER A 166 7.19 -17.32 -32.44
N GLU A 167 6.35 -16.36 -32.79
CA GLU A 167 6.00 -15.23 -31.91
C GLU A 167 5.15 -15.71 -30.71
N GLY A 168 5.09 -14.90 -29.65
CA GLY A 168 4.35 -15.22 -28.44
C GLY A 168 5.28 -15.51 -27.27
N ALA A 169 5.11 -14.82 -26.16
CA ALA A 169 5.88 -15.07 -24.94
C ALA A 169 5.44 -16.37 -24.28
N VAL A 170 6.36 -17.30 -24.10
CA VAL A 170 6.09 -18.58 -23.44
C VAL A 170 5.80 -18.34 -21.96
N GLY A 171 4.65 -18.81 -21.50
CA GLY A 171 4.25 -18.73 -20.11
C GLY A 171 3.62 -20.02 -19.62
N TYR A 172 3.76 -20.27 -18.31
CA TYR A 172 3.27 -21.48 -17.65
C TYR A 172 2.15 -21.11 -16.68
N LEU A 173 1.01 -21.80 -16.80
CA LEU A 173 -0.16 -21.54 -15.94
C LEU A 173 0.15 -21.80 -14.47
N VAL A 174 -0.27 -20.90 -13.59
CA VAL A 174 -0.26 -21.07 -12.13
C VAL A 174 -1.69 -21.25 -11.63
N GLY A 175 -1.93 -22.29 -10.86
CA GLY A 175 -3.27 -22.61 -10.36
C GLY A 175 -4.21 -23.05 -11.48
N LYS A 176 -5.47 -22.61 -11.45
CA LYS A 176 -6.49 -22.98 -12.42
C LYS A 176 -6.84 -21.81 -13.35
N PRO A 177 -7.28 -22.09 -14.59
CA PRO A 177 -7.83 -21.06 -15.46
C PRO A 177 -8.96 -20.27 -14.78
N GLY A 178 -8.95 -18.94 -14.93
CA GLY A 178 -9.95 -18.05 -14.34
C GLY A 178 -9.76 -17.72 -12.87
N GLU A 179 -8.75 -18.28 -12.18
CA GLU A 179 -8.44 -17.99 -10.78
C GLU A 179 -7.21 -17.07 -10.61
N GLY A 180 -6.72 -16.47 -11.68
CA GLY A 180 -5.46 -15.70 -11.65
C GLY A 180 -5.47 -14.52 -10.70
N LEU A 181 -6.56 -13.77 -10.63
CA LEU A 181 -6.67 -12.65 -9.70
C LEU A 181 -6.74 -13.12 -8.24
N LYS A 182 -7.39 -14.25 -7.96
CA LYS A 182 -7.43 -14.87 -6.64
C LYS A 182 -6.02 -15.24 -6.15
N CYS A 183 -5.22 -15.85 -7.02
CA CYS A 183 -3.81 -16.16 -6.70
C CYS A 183 -3.00 -14.89 -6.46
N MET A 184 -3.19 -13.85 -7.29
CA MET A 184 -2.48 -12.58 -7.20
C MET A 184 -2.80 -11.79 -5.91
N PHE A 185 -4.01 -11.93 -5.36
CA PHE A 185 -4.37 -11.30 -4.07
C PHE A 185 -3.47 -11.72 -2.92
N HIS A 186 -2.92 -12.94 -2.97
CA HIS A 186 -1.97 -13.38 -1.95
C HIS A 186 -0.75 -12.45 -1.88
N MET A 187 -0.17 -12.13 -3.03
CA MET A 187 0.94 -11.17 -3.12
C MET A 187 0.49 -9.73 -2.81
N MET A 188 -0.70 -9.33 -3.25
CA MET A 188 -1.19 -7.95 -3.10
C MET A 188 -1.42 -7.55 -1.65
N ASN A 189 -1.86 -8.44 -0.77
CA ASN A 189 -2.09 -8.11 0.64
C ASN A 189 -0.77 -7.80 1.36
N GLU A 190 0.28 -8.61 1.14
CA GLU A 190 1.61 -8.32 1.65
C GLU A 190 2.18 -7.03 1.05
N ALA A 191 2.00 -6.81 -0.26
CA ALA A 191 2.45 -5.60 -0.94
C ALA A 191 1.80 -4.33 -0.35
N ARG A 192 0.52 -4.38 0.02
CA ARG A 192 -0.18 -3.23 0.64
C ARG A 192 0.44 -2.84 1.99
N ILE A 193 0.76 -3.80 2.85
CA ILE A 193 1.47 -3.55 4.12
C ILE A 193 2.87 -2.99 3.83
N GLY A 194 3.58 -3.57 2.86
CA GLY A 194 4.90 -3.10 2.42
C GLY A 194 4.90 -1.66 1.89
N VAL A 195 3.87 -1.27 1.12
CA VAL A 195 3.69 0.12 0.64
C VAL A 195 3.43 1.07 1.81
N GLY A 196 2.58 0.68 2.76
CA GLY A 196 2.37 1.46 3.99
C GLY A 196 3.66 1.66 4.78
N MET A 197 4.47 0.61 4.92
CA MET A 197 5.78 0.68 5.56
C MET A 197 6.74 1.61 4.79
N ALA A 198 6.80 1.52 3.46
CA ALA A 198 7.63 2.39 2.63
C ALA A 198 7.25 3.87 2.81
N ALA A 199 5.95 4.19 2.80
CA ALA A 199 5.45 5.53 3.06
C ALA A 199 5.84 6.02 4.46
N THR A 200 5.71 5.15 5.47
CA THR A 200 6.10 5.43 6.86
C THR A 200 7.58 5.76 6.97
N MET A 201 8.45 4.96 6.36
CA MET A 201 9.90 5.19 6.41
C MET A 201 10.33 6.48 5.70
N LEU A 202 9.69 6.84 4.59
CA LEU A 202 9.91 8.12 3.93
C LEU A 202 9.44 9.30 4.81
N GLY A 203 8.30 9.15 5.50
CA GLY A 203 7.83 10.12 6.49
C GLY A 203 8.81 10.30 7.65
N MET A 204 9.33 9.19 8.18
CA MET A 204 10.35 9.21 9.25
C MET A 204 11.66 9.84 8.79
N ALA A 205 12.12 9.55 7.57
CA ALA A 205 13.33 10.17 7.02
C ALA A 205 13.17 11.70 6.93
N GLY A 206 12.01 12.18 6.45
CA GLY A 206 11.69 13.61 6.44
C GLY A 206 11.62 14.22 7.84
N TYR A 207 11.02 13.51 8.79
CA TYR A 207 10.96 13.93 10.19
C TYR A 207 12.36 14.09 10.82
N TYR A 208 13.24 13.11 10.66
CA TYR A 208 14.58 13.19 11.22
C TYR A 208 15.41 14.30 10.55
N ALA A 209 15.33 14.45 9.25
CA ALA A 209 16.00 15.53 8.53
C ALA A 209 15.53 16.92 9.01
N SER A 210 14.22 17.11 9.14
CA SER A 210 13.66 18.38 9.62
C SER A 210 13.92 18.64 11.10
N LEU A 211 13.96 17.60 11.94
CA LEU A 211 14.33 17.71 13.35
C LEU A 211 15.77 18.16 13.52
N ASP A 212 16.70 17.57 12.78
CA ASP A 212 18.12 17.97 12.81
C ASP A 212 18.27 19.40 12.32
N TYR A 213 17.67 19.75 11.18
CA TYR A 213 17.68 21.11 10.66
C TYR A 213 17.12 22.12 11.68
N ALA A 214 15.98 21.83 12.31
CA ALA A 214 15.35 22.71 13.28
C ALA A 214 16.18 22.94 14.54
N LYS A 215 16.95 21.95 14.97
CA LYS A 215 17.87 22.07 16.11
C LYS A 215 19.10 22.91 15.82
N ASN A 216 19.51 23.01 14.57
CA ASN A 216 20.76 23.65 14.17
C ASN A 216 20.57 24.98 13.44
N ARG A 217 19.37 25.31 12.97
CA ARG A 217 19.07 26.54 12.21
C ARG A 217 18.66 27.68 13.13
N PRO A 218 19.48 28.75 13.29
CA PRO A 218 19.06 29.97 13.96
C PRO A 218 18.20 30.81 13.00
N GLN A 219 17.01 31.25 13.45
CA GLN A 219 16.13 32.17 12.73
C GLN A 219 15.06 32.76 13.66
N GLY A 220 14.82 34.05 13.53
CA GLY A 220 13.82 34.76 14.32
C GLY A 220 14.23 34.97 15.78
N ARG A 221 13.33 35.53 16.55
CA ARG A 221 13.50 35.87 17.97
C ARG A 221 12.21 35.56 18.72
N PRO A 222 12.28 35.32 20.06
CA PRO A 222 11.10 35.12 20.85
C PRO A 222 10.14 36.35 20.78
N MET A 223 8.86 36.10 20.75
CA MET A 223 7.84 37.12 20.91
C MET A 223 7.64 37.38 22.41
N THR A 224 7.73 38.64 22.84
CA THR A 224 7.43 39.08 24.21
C THR A 224 6.24 40.02 24.21
N ALA A 225 5.75 40.42 25.40
CA ALA A 225 4.70 41.42 25.53
C ALA A 225 5.07 42.77 24.88
N ALA A 226 6.36 43.12 24.87
CA ALA A 226 6.91 44.30 24.22
C ALA A 226 7.26 44.09 22.74
N GLY A 227 6.91 42.95 22.14
CA GLY A 227 7.30 42.56 20.81
C GLY A 227 8.64 41.85 20.73
N LYS A 228 9.23 41.81 19.53
CA LYS A 228 10.56 41.22 19.30
C LYS A 228 11.66 42.24 19.58
N ASN A 229 12.65 41.86 20.37
CA ASN A 229 13.81 42.70 20.58
C ASN A 229 14.84 42.49 19.43
N PRO A 230 15.04 43.49 18.52
CA PRO A 230 16.00 43.37 17.42
C PRO A 230 17.45 43.18 17.85
N ALA A 231 17.84 43.64 19.05
CA ALA A 231 19.17 43.52 19.58
C ALA A 231 19.50 42.15 20.19
N SER A 232 18.47 41.29 20.45
CA SER A 232 18.71 39.95 20.95
C SER A 232 19.21 39.00 19.86
N SER A 233 19.93 37.97 20.23
CA SER A 233 20.37 36.91 19.30
C SER A 233 19.19 36.15 18.71
N GLN A 234 19.38 35.63 17.50
CA GLN A 234 18.43 34.67 16.92
C GLN A 234 18.37 33.40 17.77
N VAL A 235 17.19 32.78 17.83
CA VAL A 235 17.02 31.48 18.46
C VAL A 235 16.96 30.39 17.39
N ARG A 236 17.21 29.13 17.79
CA ARG A 236 17.02 27.98 16.90
C ARG A 236 15.54 27.86 16.55
N ILE A 237 15.23 27.48 15.30
CA ILE A 237 13.84 27.46 14.87
C ILE A 237 12.98 26.47 15.65
N ILE A 238 13.58 25.40 16.22
CA ILE A 238 12.86 24.45 17.09
C ILE A 238 12.24 25.13 18.33
N GLU A 239 12.70 26.31 18.71
CA GLU A 239 12.14 27.06 19.85
C GLU A 239 10.80 27.75 19.52
N HIS A 240 10.45 27.89 18.24
CA HIS A 240 9.17 28.43 17.80
C HIS A 240 8.05 27.37 17.89
N ALA A 241 6.89 27.80 18.41
CA ALA A 241 5.75 26.91 18.64
C ALA A 241 5.23 26.25 17.36
N ASP A 242 5.19 26.98 16.22
CA ASP A 242 4.71 26.42 14.95
C ASP A 242 5.67 25.37 14.37
N ILE A 243 6.97 25.53 14.54
CA ILE A 243 7.96 24.51 14.19
C ILE A 243 7.74 23.24 15.03
N LYS A 244 7.50 23.39 16.34
CA LYS A 244 7.17 22.25 17.21
C LYS A 244 5.86 21.58 16.80
N ARG A 245 4.85 22.34 16.39
CA ARG A 245 3.58 21.80 15.86
C ARG A 245 3.84 20.91 14.64
N MET A 246 4.63 21.39 13.67
CA MET A 246 4.96 20.63 12.46
C MET A 246 5.79 19.38 12.77
N LEU A 247 6.74 19.46 13.71
CA LEU A 247 7.52 18.30 14.17
C LEU A 247 6.65 17.27 14.89
N LEU A 248 5.71 17.71 15.73
CA LEU A 248 4.76 16.79 16.41
C LEU A 248 3.78 16.14 15.42
N ALA A 249 3.33 16.86 14.41
CA ALA A 249 2.53 16.29 13.32
C ALA A 249 3.29 15.17 12.62
N GLN A 250 4.51 15.44 12.13
CA GLN A 250 5.36 14.45 11.46
C GLN A 250 5.62 13.23 12.35
N LYS A 251 5.97 13.46 13.62
CA LYS A 251 6.20 12.38 14.59
C LYS A 251 4.95 11.54 14.81
N SER A 252 3.80 12.19 15.00
CA SER A 252 2.55 11.49 15.27
C SER A 252 2.08 10.65 14.08
N TYR A 253 2.26 11.13 12.85
CA TYR A 253 1.93 10.38 11.65
C TYR A 253 2.90 9.19 11.45
N SER A 254 4.20 9.46 11.49
CA SER A 254 5.21 8.46 11.13
C SER A 254 5.36 7.37 12.19
N GLU A 255 5.47 7.72 13.48
CA GLU A 255 5.61 6.72 14.54
C GLU A 255 4.30 5.96 14.79
N GLY A 256 3.14 6.62 14.67
CA GLY A 256 1.83 5.96 14.75
C GLY A 256 1.62 4.97 13.61
N ALA A 257 1.98 5.36 12.40
CA ALA A 257 1.94 4.46 11.23
C ALA A 257 2.92 3.28 11.36
N LEU A 258 4.14 3.50 11.89
CA LEU A 258 5.10 2.43 12.16
C LEU A 258 4.53 1.42 13.17
N ALA A 259 3.95 1.89 14.26
CA ALA A 259 3.37 1.01 15.27
C ALA A 259 2.19 0.20 14.71
N LEU A 260 1.33 0.80 13.87
CA LEU A 260 0.28 0.09 13.16
C LEU A 260 0.84 -0.97 12.19
N ALA A 261 1.88 -0.62 11.41
CA ALA A 261 2.49 -1.56 10.47
C ALA A 261 3.12 -2.77 11.20
N LEU A 262 3.78 -2.55 12.34
CA LEU A 262 4.33 -3.63 13.17
C LEU A 262 3.21 -4.47 13.81
N TYR A 263 2.10 -3.86 14.20
CA TYR A 263 0.92 -4.60 14.67
C TYR A 263 0.35 -5.51 13.57
N CYS A 264 0.22 -4.99 12.33
CA CYS A 264 -0.23 -5.79 11.18
C CYS A 264 0.77 -6.91 10.83
N ALA A 265 2.08 -6.64 10.89
CA ALA A 265 3.11 -7.66 10.67
C ALA A 265 2.99 -8.79 11.70
N ARG A 266 2.76 -8.47 12.99
CA ARG A 266 2.50 -9.48 14.02
C ARG A 266 1.25 -10.32 13.70
N LEU A 267 0.18 -9.71 13.19
CA LEU A 267 -1.02 -10.45 12.79
C LEU A 267 -0.73 -11.39 11.60
N VAL A 268 0.16 -11.02 10.68
CA VAL A 268 0.62 -11.92 9.61
C VAL A 268 1.32 -13.14 10.21
N ASP A 269 2.20 -12.94 11.17
CA ASP A 269 2.86 -14.06 11.86
C ASP A 269 1.82 -14.94 12.60
N GLU A 270 0.85 -14.34 13.29
CA GLU A 270 -0.22 -15.07 14.00
C GLU A 270 -1.09 -15.92 13.07
N GLN A 271 -1.30 -15.52 11.81
CA GLN A 271 -2.00 -16.35 10.83
C GLN A 271 -1.28 -17.67 10.53
N HIS A 272 0.05 -17.70 10.63
CA HIS A 272 0.87 -18.86 10.30
C HIS A 272 1.28 -19.70 11.51
N THR A 273 1.39 -19.08 12.69
CA THR A 273 1.95 -19.68 13.90
C THR A 273 0.96 -19.82 15.05
N GLY A 274 -0.20 -19.19 14.96
CA GLY A 274 -1.23 -19.20 16.00
C GLY A 274 -2.06 -20.49 16.02
N THR A 275 -2.89 -20.62 17.07
CA THR A 275 -3.96 -21.63 17.05
C THR A 275 -4.94 -21.34 15.91
N PRO A 276 -5.76 -22.31 15.46
CA PRO A 276 -6.75 -22.07 14.40
C PRO A 276 -7.66 -20.85 14.70
N GLU A 277 -8.07 -20.66 15.96
CA GLU A 277 -8.91 -19.54 16.38
C GLU A 277 -8.14 -18.21 16.31
N ALA A 278 -6.91 -18.16 16.80
CA ALA A 278 -6.06 -16.97 16.74
C ALA A 278 -5.70 -16.60 15.30
N ALA A 279 -5.44 -17.59 14.46
CA ALA A 279 -5.17 -17.39 13.03
C ALA A 279 -6.39 -16.81 12.28
N ASP A 280 -7.62 -17.27 12.58
CA ASP A 280 -8.84 -16.73 11.99
C ASP A 280 -9.14 -15.30 12.46
N GLU A 281 -8.96 -15.01 13.76
CA GLU A 281 -9.07 -13.65 14.28
C GLU A 281 -8.04 -12.70 13.62
N ALA A 282 -6.78 -13.14 13.49
CA ALA A 282 -5.73 -12.37 12.84
C ALA A 282 -6.06 -12.09 11.37
N ARG A 283 -6.58 -13.09 10.65
CA ARG A 283 -7.07 -12.94 9.27
C ARG A 283 -8.14 -11.85 9.18
N LEU A 284 -9.17 -11.90 10.01
CA LEU A 284 -10.28 -10.95 9.99
C LEU A 284 -9.84 -9.53 10.36
N LEU A 285 -8.94 -9.38 11.34
CA LEU A 285 -8.36 -8.09 11.70
C LEU A 285 -7.54 -7.51 10.54
N LEU A 286 -6.71 -8.33 9.87
CA LEU A 286 -5.93 -7.90 8.71
C LEU A 286 -6.83 -7.49 7.55
N GLU A 287 -7.96 -8.17 7.32
CA GLU A 287 -8.90 -7.76 6.27
C GLU A 287 -9.36 -6.30 6.46
N VAL A 288 -9.68 -5.89 7.67
CA VAL A 288 -10.09 -4.50 7.98
C VAL A 288 -8.90 -3.54 8.00
N LEU A 289 -7.76 -3.96 8.56
CA LEU A 289 -6.61 -3.07 8.75
C LEU A 289 -5.76 -2.87 7.50
N THR A 290 -5.77 -3.79 6.53
CA THR A 290 -4.91 -3.70 5.32
C THR A 290 -5.17 -2.44 4.50
N PRO A 291 -6.41 -2.01 4.19
CA PRO A 291 -6.65 -0.73 3.54
C PRO A 291 -6.13 0.46 4.35
N ILE A 292 -6.21 0.40 5.67
CA ILE A 292 -5.81 1.48 6.58
C ILE A 292 -4.28 1.57 6.68
N VAL A 293 -3.60 0.44 6.92
CA VAL A 293 -2.13 0.41 7.04
C VAL A 293 -1.43 0.78 5.73
N LYS A 294 -2.09 0.58 4.59
CA LYS A 294 -1.62 1.08 3.29
C LYS A 294 -1.89 2.58 3.13
N SER A 295 -3.10 3.03 3.42
CA SER A 295 -3.58 4.35 3.01
C SER A 295 -3.26 5.46 4.00
N PHE A 296 -3.36 5.23 5.30
CA PHE A 296 -3.03 6.25 6.29
C PHE A 296 -1.59 6.77 6.12
N PRO A 297 -0.55 5.92 6.12
CA PRO A 297 0.81 6.43 5.91
C PRO A 297 1.03 6.99 4.51
N SER A 298 0.39 6.44 3.47
CA SER A 298 0.52 6.97 2.11
C SER A 298 0.05 8.42 1.99
N GLU A 299 -0.96 8.81 2.75
CA GLU A 299 -1.48 10.19 2.79
C GLU A 299 -0.74 11.04 3.83
N TRP A 300 -0.70 10.61 5.08
CA TRP A 300 -0.25 11.45 6.19
C TRP A 300 1.27 11.47 6.37
N CYS A 301 1.99 10.44 5.96
CA CYS A 301 3.45 10.53 5.86
C CYS A 301 3.91 11.33 4.63
N LEU A 302 3.10 11.44 3.59
CA LEU A 302 3.32 12.41 2.51
C LEU A 302 3.16 13.84 3.03
N GLU A 303 2.12 14.12 3.84
CA GLU A 303 1.96 15.40 4.53
C GLU A 303 3.14 15.67 5.47
N ALA A 304 3.63 14.66 6.19
CA ALA A 304 4.85 14.78 6.99
C ALA A 304 6.05 15.22 6.13
N ASN A 305 6.21 14.70 4.91
CA ASN A 305 7.26 15.13 3.99
C ASN A 305 7.05 16.57 3.48
N SER A 306 5.80 16.99 3.26
CA SER A 306 5.45 18.38 2.93
C SER A 306 5.85 19.33 4.06
N LEU A 307 5.53 18.97 5.32
CA LEU A 307 5.94 19.71 6.51
C LEU A 307 7.46 19.75 6.70
N ALA A 308 8.17 18.68 6.30
CA ALA A 308 9.63 18.67 6.33
C ALA A 308 10.24 19.72 5.37
N ILE A 309 9.69 19.84 4.16
CA ILE A 309 10.06 20.92 3.23
C ILE A 309 9.75 22.29 3.85
N GLN A 310 8.59 22.45 4.46
CA GLN A 310 8.17 23.70 5.09
C GLN A 310 9.11 24.13 6.22
N ILE A 311 9.57 23.20 7.06
CA ILE A 311 10.53 23.48 8.14
C ILE A 311 11.88 23.95 7.59
N HIS A 312 12.35 23.38 6.49
CA HIS A 312 13.58 23.83 5.82
C HIS A 312 13.43 25.19 5.12
N GLY A 313 12.20 25.64 4.87
CA GLY A 313 11.95 26.89 4.12
C GLY A 313 12.48 26.81 2.69
N GLY A 314 13.09 27.87 2.20
CA GLY A 314 13.64 27.91 0.83
C GLY A 314 14.67 26.81 0.54
N TYR A 315 15.46 26.41 1.52
CA TYR A 315 16.40 25.29 1.37
C TYR A 315 15.71 23.95 1.15
N GLY A 316 14.51 23.72 1.72
CA GLY A 316 13.73 22.52 1.49
C GLY A 316 13.22 22.35 0.06
N TYR A 317 13.20 23.45 -0.72
CA TYR A 317 12.81 23.46 -2.13
C TYR A 317 14.01 23.21 -3.08
N THR A 318 15.21 23.07 -2.55
CA THR A 318 16.43 22.82 -3.31
C THR A 318 16.81 21.34 -3.25
N ARG A 319 17.69 20.91 -4.16
CA ARG A 319 18.28 19.56 -4.15
C ARG A 319 19.46 19.41 -3.18
N ASP A 320 19.83 20.48 -2.48
CA ASP A 320 20.91 20.46 -1.49
C ASP A 320 20.49 19.69 -0.22
N PHE A 321 19.18 19.57 0.01
CA PHE A 321 18.58 18.81 1.10
C PHE A 321 17.70 17.67 0.57
N PRO A 322 17.63 16.51 1.23
CA PRO A 322 16.94 15.33 0.69
C PRO A 322 15.42 15.38 0.83
N VAL A 323 14.86 16.36 1.55
CA VAL A 323 13.44 16.39 1.91
C VAL A 323 12.51 16.52 0.70
N GLU A 324 12.94 17.19 -0.38
CA GLU A 324 12.18 17.30 -1.62
C GLU A 324 12.07 15.92 -2.32
N GLN A 325 13.14 15.11 -2.27
CA GLN A 325 13.13 13.77 -2.83
C GLN A 325 12.21 12.83 -2.03
N TYR A 326 12.23 12.91 -0.70
CA TYR A 326 11.33 12.09 0.13
C TYR A 326 9.87 12.38 -0.19
N TRP A 327 9.50 13.64 -0.39
CA TRP A 327 8.16 14.04 -0.79
C TRP A 327 7.79 13.48 -2.18
N ARG A 328 8.67 13.63 -3.18
CA ARG A 328 8.44 13.12 -4.54
C ARG A 328 8.30 11.60 -4.56
N ASP A 329 9.15 10.90 -3.83
CA ASP A 329 9.12 9.43 -3.76
C ASP A 329 7.86 8.95 -3.04
N ASN A 330 7.47 9.61 -1.95
CA ASN A 330 6.30 9.21 -1.16
C ASN A 330 4.97 9.44 -1.90
N ARG A 331 4.90 10.39 -2.84
CA ARG A 331 3.67 10.70 -3.58
C ARG A 331 3.10 9.50 -4.35
N LEU A 332 3.96 8.57 -4.77
CA LEU A 332 3.55 7.35 -5.46
C LEU A 332 2.68 6.43 -4.58
N ASN A 333 2.90 6.40 -3.28
CA ASN A 333 2.29 5.43 -2.37
C ASN A 333 0.76 5.55 -2.27
N MET A 334 0.17 6.70 -2.62
CA MET A 334 -1.28 6.85 -2.76
C MET A 334 -1.85 6.29 -4.08
N ILE A 335 -0.99 5.93 -5.04
CA ILE A 335 -1.38 5.58 -6.41
C ILE A 335 -1.25 4.08 -6.65
N HIS A 336 -0.06 3.50 -6.43
CA HIS A 336 0.23 2.12 -6.77
C HIS A 336 -0.33 1.13 -5.73
N GLU A 337 -0.41 -0.15 -6.10
CA GLU A 337 -0.97 -1.25 -5.28
C GLU A 337 -2.41 -0.97 -4.79
N GLY A 338 -3.22 -0.43 -5.69
CA GLY A 338 -4.55 0.09 -5.41
C GLY A 338 -4.51 1.56 -4.96
N THR A 339 -5.15 2.42 -5.74
CA THR A 339 -5.25 3.85 -5.42
C THR A 339 -5.95 4.09 -4.09
N HIS A 340 -5.80 5.29 -3.55
CA HIS A 340 -6.45 5.68 -2.29
C HIS A 340 -7.98 5.46 -2.33
N GLY A 341 -8.63 5.80 -3.45
CA GLY A 341 -10.06 5.53 -3.66
C GLY A 341 -10.41 4.05 -3.69
N ILE A 342 -9.57 3.21 -4.31
CA ILE A 342 -9.76 1.75 -4.33
C ILE A 342 -9.65 1.16 -2.92
N GLN A 343 -8.70 1.61 -2.11
CA GLN A 343 -8.59 1.19 -0.70
C GLN A 343 -9.84 1.59 0.10
N ALA A 344 -10.34 2.80 -0.13
CA ALA A 344 -11.52 3.31 0.52
C ALA A 344 -12.78 2.51 0.16
N MET A 345 -12.98 2.22 -1.12
CA MET A 345 -14.09 1.38 -1.60
C MET A 345 -13.97 -0.06 -1.10
N ASP A 346 -12.76 -0.61 -1.03
CA ASP A 346 -12.53 -1.95 -0.48
C ASP A 346 -12.87 -1.99 1.03
N LEU A 347 -12.49 -0.97 1.79
CA LEU A 347 -12.80 -0.88 3.22
C LEU A 347 -14.31 -0.79 3.46
N LEU A 348 -14.97 0.25 2.94
CA LEU A 348 -16.40 0.53 3.20
C LEU A 348 -17.32 -0.46 2.48
N GLY A 349 -16.96 -0.88 1.26
CA GLY A 349 -17.82 -1.72 0.41
C GLY A 349 -17.71 -3.20 0.68
N ARG A 350 -16.62 -3.64 1.29
CA ARG A 350 -16.37 -5.07 1.48
C ARG A 350 -15.85 -5.42 2.88
N LYS A 351 -14.72 -4.85 3.30
CA LYS A 351 -13.99 -5.32 4.48
C LYS A 351 -14.78 -5.20 5.79
N VAL A 352 -15.47 -4.08 5.98
CA VAL A 352 -16.29 -3.87 7.19
C VAL A 352 -17.58 -4.68 7.19
N LEU A 353 -18.00 -5.22 6.03
CA LEU A 353 -19.22 -6.02 5.89
C LEU A 353 -18.95 -7.54 5.91
N MET A 354 -17.70 -7.97 5.73
CA MET A 354 -17.33 -9.38 5.67
C MET A 354 -17.79 -10.13 6.93
N GLU A 355 -18.32 -11.34 6.73
CA GLU A 355 -18.80 -12.21 7.81
C GLU A 355 -19.72 -11.47 8.81
N ASN A 356 -20.66 -10.68 8.27
CA ASN A 356 -21.59 -9.86 9.06
C ASN A 356 -20.88 -8.86 9.99
N GLY A 357 -19.77 -8.30 9.55
CA GLY A 357 -19.00 -7.30 10.29
C GLY A 357 -18.13 -7.86 11.41
N LYS A 358 -17.85 -9.16 11.42
CA LYS A 358 -17.05 -9.82 12.48
C LYS A 358 -15.66 -9.18 12.65
N GLY A 359 -14.98 -8.83 11.53
CA GLY A 359 -13.68 -8.14 11.61
C GLY A 359 -13.74 -6.79 12.29
N LEU A 360 -14.77 -5.99 11.98
CA LEU A 360 -15.00 -4.70 12.64
C LEU A 360 -15.31 -4.87 14.14
N GLN A 361 -16.12 -5.86 14.50
CA GLN A 361 -16.43 -6.18 15.90
C GLN A 361 -15.19 -6.60 16.69
N LEU A 362 -14.33 -7.45 16.10
CA LEU A 362 -13.06 -7.85 16.72
C LEU A 362 -12.12 -6.65 16.93
N LEU A 363 -12.02 -5.77 15.94
CA LEU A 363 -11.21 -4.55 16.07
C LEU A 363 -11.76 -3.63 17.16
N ALA A 364 -13.07 -3.44 17.22
CA ALA A 364 -13.73 -2.67 18.28
C ALA A 364 -13.44 -3.28 19.67
N ALA A 365 -13.50 -4.59 19.83
CA ALA A 365 -13.16 -5.28 21.06
C ALA A 365 -11.68 -5.07 21.47
N ARG A 366 -10.75 -5.09 20.52
CA ARG A 366 -9.33 -4.77 20.78
C ARG A 366 -9.15 -3.33 21.26
N MET A 367 -9.84 -2.37 20.64
CA MET A 367 -9.84 -0.96 21.07
C MET A 367 -10.40 -0.81 22.47
N GLN A 368 -11.56 -1.43 22.76
CA GLN A 368 -12.20 -1.40 24.08
C GLN A 368 -11.29 -1.98 25.17
N ALA A 369 -10.58 -3.08 24.89
CA ALA A 369 -9.62 -3.67 25.82
C ALA A 369 -8.45 -2.71 26.15
N THR A 370 -7.99 -1.90 25.17
CA THR A 370 -7.00 -0.86 25.40
C THR A 370 -7.56 0.28 26.26
N MET A 371 -8.77 0.75 25.96
CA MET A 371 -9.45 1.81 26.73
C MET A 371 -9.72 1.41 28.17
N ALA A 372 -10.12 0.17 28.42
CA ALA A 372 -10.37 -0.35 29.77
C ALA A 372 -9.14 -0.34 30.68
N LYS A 373 -7.94 -0.39 30.09
CA LYS A 373 -6.65 -0.34 30.78
C LYS A 373 -6.15 1.10 30.99
N ALA A 374 -6.87 2.11 30.53
CA ALA A 374 -6.41 3.48 30.59
C ALA A 374 -6.22 3.97 32.03
N SER A 375 -4.99 4.43 32.33
CA SER A 375 -4.70 5.08 33.61
C SER A 375 -5.49 6.39 33.75
N PRO A 376 -5.65 6.94 34.97
CA PRO A 376 -6.35 8.19 35.18
C PRO A 376 -5.90 9.34 34.27
N GLU A 377 -4.61 9.37 33.94
CA GLU A 377 -4.01 10.39 33.06
C GLU A 377 -4.52 10.31 31.61
N TRP A 378 -4.89 9.10 31.11
CA TRP A 378 -5.32 8.86 29.73
C TRP A 378 -6.82 8.57 29.59
N LYS A 379 -7.61 8.77 30.67
CA LYS A 379 -9.06 8.52 30.62
C LYS A 379 -9.81 9.44 29.67
N ALA A 380 -9.35 10.68 29.50
CA ALA A 380 -9.99 11.63 28.58
C ALA A 380 -9.80 11.18 27.13
N GLU A 381 -8.58 10.77 26.76
CA GLU A 381 -8.24 10.26 25.44
C GLU A 381 -8.95 8.92 25.17
N ALA A 382 -9.06 8.04 26.17
CA ALA A 382 -9.83 6.80 26.06
C ALA A 382 -11.30 7.07 25.75
N ARG A 383 -11.91 8.10 26.36
CA ARG A 383 -13.30 8.52 26.08
C ARG A 383 -13.41 9.07 24.66
N GLN A 384 -12.48 9.94 24.23
CA GLN A 384 -12.46 10.45 22.85
C GLN A 384 -12.34 9.33 21.82
N LEU A 385 -11.55 8.29 22.12
CA LEU A 385 -11.45 7.12 21.24
C LEU A 385 -12.76 6.32 21.19
N LEU A 386 -13.45 6.17 22.33
CA LEU A 386 -14.77 5.52 22.36
C LEU A 386 -15.79 6.28 21.51
N ASP A 387 -15.83 7.60 21.67
CA ASP A 387 -16.72 8.46 20.87
C ASP A 387 -16.39 8.37 19.37
N ALA A 388 -15.12 8.34 19.01
CA ALA A 388 -14.67 8.16 17.62
C ALA A 388 -15.09 6.80 17.05
N LEU A 389 -14.92 5.72 17.81
CA LEU A 389 -15.34 4.38 17.41
C LEU A 389 -16.86 4.29 17.20
N GLN A 390 -17.65 4.92 18.06
CA GLN A 390 -19.11 5.00 17.92
C GLN A 390 -19.52 5.79 16.67
N GLN A 391 -18.86 6.91 16.38
CA GLN A 391 -19.09 7.69 15.16
C GLN A 391 -18.78 6.90 13.89
N VAL A 392 -17.66 6.16 13.85
CA VAL A 392 -17.33 5.28 12.71
C VAL A 392 -18.39 4.20 12.53
N GLY A 393 -18.82 3.55 13.61
CA GLY A 393 -19.88 2.54 13.57
C GLY A 393 -21.21 3.10 13.05
N ALA A 394 -21.64 4.25 13.57
CA ALA A 394 -22.87 4.93 13.14
C ALA A 394 -22.80 5.35 11.66
N ALA A 395 -21.65 5.89 11.20
CA ALA A 395 -21.45 6.27 9.81
C ALA A 395 -21.45 5.04 8.86
N THR A 396 -20.89 3.91 9.31
CA THR A 396 -20.94 2.65 8.55
C THR A 396 -22.38 2.21 8.32
N GLN A 397 -23.22 2.23 9.36
CA GLN A 397 -24.64 1.90 9.24
C GLN A 397 -25.38 2.89 8.35
N ALA A 398 -25.18 4.19 8.57
CA ALA A 398 -25.87 5.25 7.82
C ALA A 398 -25.54 5.20 6.32
N ALA A 399 -24.30 4.88 5.96
CA ALA A 399 -23.89 4.76 4.56
C ALA A 399 -24.68 3.67 3.82
N TRP A 400 -24.96 2.54 4.46
CA TRP A 400 -25.59 1.37 3.84
C TRP A 400 -27.10 1.26 4.06
N GLN A 401 -27.67 1.99 5.02
CA GLN A 401 -29.10 1.86 5.36
C GLN A 401 -30.02 2.27 4.21
N GLY A 402 -30.58 1.29 3.52
CA GLY A 402 -31.50 1.51 2.41
C GLY A 402 -30.88 2.21 1.20
N ALA A 403 -29.54 2.11 1.03
CA ALA A 403 -28.80 2.76 -0.03
C ALA A 403 -28.39 1.76 -1.12
N GLU A 404 -28.39 2.23 -2.38
CA GLU A 404 -27.71 1.54 -3.45
C GLU A 404 -26.20 1.65 -3.29
N PRO A 405 -25.41 0.67 -3.79
CA PRO A 405 -23.95 0.67 -3.62
C PRO A 405 -23.26 1.96 -4.08
N ALA A 406 -23.71 2.59 -5.16
CA ALA A 406 -23.15 3.84 -5.65
C ALA A 406 -23.31 4.98 -4.63
N GLN A 407 -24.46 5.05 -3.96
CA GLN A 407 -24.73 6.06 -2.92
C GLN A 407 -23.93 5.77 -1.63
N ALA A 408 -23.89 4.51 -1.21
CA ALA A 408 -23.15 4.09 -0.02
C ALA A 408 -21.64 4.38 -0.15
N LEU A 409 -21.08 4.24 -1.33
CA LEU A 409 -19.64 4.37 -1.59
C LEU A 409 -19.21 5.74 -2.10
N ALA A 410 -20.13 6.68 -2.34
CA ALA A 410 -19.81 8.00 -2.88
C ALA A 410 -18.79 8.76 -2.01
N ASN A 411 -18.84 8.57 -0.68
CA ASN A 411 -17.96 9.21 0.29
C ASN A 411 -16.99 8.22 0.97
N ALA A 412 -16.55 7.19 0.25
CA ALA A 412 -15.67 6.17 0.82
C ALA A 412 -14.30 6.72 1.27
N VAL A 413 -13.74 7.73 0.59
CA VAL A 413 -12.44 8.34 0.97
C VAL A 413 -12.53 9.07 2.32
N PRO A 414 -13.49 9.97 2.57
CA PRO A 414 -13.70 10.53 3.91
C PRO A 414 -13.89 9.46 5.00
N TYR A 415 -14.58 8.37 4.70
CA TYR A 415 -14.71 7.24 5.61
C TYR A 415 -13.36 6.60 5.95
N LEU A 416 -12.53 6.32 4.93
CA LEU A 416 -11.19 5.77 5.11
C LEU A 416 -10.31 6.69 5.96
N GLN A 417 -10.35 8.00 5.71
CA GLN A 417 -9.61 9.00 6.48
C GLN A 417 -10.04 8.99 7.95
N ALA A 418 -11.33 9.01 8.23
CA ALA A 418 -11.86 9.00 9.59
C ALA A 418 -11.54 7.68 10.32
N PHE A 419 -11.72 6.55 9.65
CA PHE A 419 -11.43 5.26 10.26
C PHE A 419 -9.91 5.10 10.50
N GLY A 420 -9.08 5.53 9.55
CA GLY A 420 -7.62 5.53 9.72
C GLY A 420 -7.19 6.36 10.94
N HIS A 421 -7.74 7.57 11.12
CA HIS A 421 -7.46 8.40 12.29
C HIS A 421 -7.92 7.74 13.60
N THR A 422 -9.06 7.07 13.60
CA THR A 422 -9.56 6.34 14.76
C THR A 422 -8.62 5.18 15.13
N VAL A 423 -8.13 4.42 14.15
CA VAL A 423 -7.17 3.33 14.37
C VAL A 423 -5.83 3.87 14.90
N ILE A 424 -5.32 4.95 14.34
CA ILE A 424 -4.05 5.55 14.80
C ILE A 424 -4.21 6.15 16.21
N ALA A 425 -5.37 6.73 16.55
CA ALA A 425 -5.65 7.17 17.91
C ALA A 425 -5.61 6.00 18.90
N TRP A 426 -6.18 4.85 18.55
CA TRP A 426 -6.06 3.63 19.34
C TRP A 426 -4.61 3.21 19.56
N ILE A 427 -3.83 3.16 18.48
CA ILE A 427 -2.39 2.82 18.54
C ILE A 427 -1.66 3.79 19.47
N TRP A 428 -1.91 5.10 19.34
CA TRP A 428 -1.29 6.10 20.21
C TRP A 428 -1.70 5.98 21.68
N LEU A 429 -2.94 5.62 21.97
CA LEU A 429 -3.38 5.37 23.35
C LEU A 429 -2.61 4.18 23.95
N ASP A 430 -2.46 3.08 23.22
CA ASP A 430 -1.72 1.90 23.67
C ASP A 430 -0.22 2.21 23.88
N VAL A 431 0.41 2.93 22.97
CA VAL A 431 1.83 3.35 23.07
C VAL A 431 2.02 4.30 24.26
N ALA A 432 1.17 5.30 24.40
CA ALA A 432 1.31 6.33 25.45
C ALA A 432 1.14 5.77 26.87
N GLN A 433 0.27 4.79 27.03
CA GLN A 433 0.08 4.11 28.35
C GLN A 433 1.31 3.31 28.78
N ARG A 434 2.12 2.84 27.83
CA ARG A 434 3.33 2.07 28.07
C ARG A 434 4.57 2.95 28.18
N ALA A 435 4.51 4.18 27.64
CA ALA A 435 5.62 5.12 27.65
C ALA A 435 5.82 5.72 29.04
N GLY A 436 7.05 5.69 29.54
CA GLY A 436 7.44 6.30 30.81
C GLY A 436 7.38 7.84 30.77
N SER A 437 7.63 8.47 31.91
CA SER A 437 7.61 9.94 32.04
C SER A 437 8.99 10.57 32.10
N LEU A 438 10.06 9.79 32.18
CA LEU A 438 11.42 10.28 32.44
C LEU A 438 12.32 10.27 31.19
N ALA A 439 12.28 9.19 30.39
CA ALA A 439 13.10 9.11 29.19
C ALA A 439 12.60 10.08 28.11
N ALA A 440 13.49 10.85 27.50
CA ALA A 440 13.13 11.85 26.49
C ALA A 440 12.31 11.27 25.32
N ALA A 441 12.64 10.05 24.89
CA ALA A 441 11.87 9.35 23.85
C ALA A 441 10.43 9.09 24.26
N ASP A 442 10.19 8.70 25.50
CA ASP A 442 8.84 8.42 26.03
C ASP A 442 8.06 9.71 26.24
N VAL A 443 8.69 10.75 26.76
CA VAL A 443 8.09 12.10 26.85
C VAL A 443 7.64 12.55 25.45
N GLY A 444 8.47 12.34 24.43
CA GLY A 444 8.14 12.64 23.04
C GLY A 444 6.98 11.83 22.49
N ARG A 445 6.87 10.51 22.80
CA ARG A 445 5.74 9.66 22.41
C ARG A 445 4.43 10.12 23.06
N ARG A 446 4.47 10.45 24.36
CA ARG A 446 3.32 10.98 25.09
C ARG A 446 2.85 12.33 24.52
N ALA A 447 3.78 13.21 24.14
CA ALA A 447 3.45 14.48 23.49
C ALA A 447 2.84 14.27 22.10
N ALA A 448 3.36 13.34 21.31
CA ALA A 448 2.81 12.98 19.98
C ALA A 448 1.40 12.39 20.12
N ALA A 449 1.15 11.54 21.11
CA ALA A 449 -0.18 11.01 21.38
C ALA A 449 -1.17 12.14 21.73
N ARG A 450 -0.82 13.05 22.64
CA ARG A 450 -1.66 14.21 22.98
C ARG A 450 -1.90 15.12 21.77
N TYR A 451 -0.87 15.34 20.95
CA TYR A 451 -1.02 16.08 19.70
C TYR A 451 -2.07 15.42 18.82
N PHE A 452 -1.95 14.11 18.59
CA PHE A 452 -2.87 13.38 17.73
C PHE A 452 -4.32 13.47 18.20
N PHE A 453 -4.56 13.25 19.48
CA PHE A 453 -5.92 13.35 20.06
C PHE A 453 -6.51 14.77 19.99
N ARG A 454 -5.68 15.81 20.08
CA ARG A 454 -6.14 17.21 20.12
C ARG A 454 -6.23 17.88 18.75
N TYR A 455 -5.35 17.52 17.82
CA TYR A 455 -5.21 18.20 16.53
C TYR A 455 -5.66 17.36 15.33
N GLU A 456 -5.59 16.04 15.46
CA GLU A 456 -5.86 15.13 14.35
C GLU A 456 -7.20 14.39 14.50
N LEU A 457 -7.44 13.73 15.63
CA LEU A 457 -8.67 12.96 15.84
C LEU A 457 -9.96 13.78 15.64
N PRO A 458 -10.06 15.06 16.05
CA PRO A 458 -11.28 15.83 15.84
C PRO A 458 -11.68 16.04 14.38
N LYS A 459 -10.76 15.87 13.42
CA LYS A 459 -11.06 15.98 11.98
C LYS A 459 -12.09 14.96 11.51
N ILE A 460 -12.21 13.81 12.19
CA ILE A 460 -13.13 12.74 11.81
C ILE A 460 -14.59 13.21 11.75
N GLY A 461 -14.98 14.18 12.59
CA GLY A 461 -16.35 14.68 12.64
C GLY A 461 -16.83 15.24 11.30
N ALA A 462 -15.99 16.07 10.66
CA ALA A 462 -16.29 16.63 9.34
C ALA A 462 -16.37 15.54 8.25
N TRP A 463 -15.44 14.60 8.26
CA TRP A 463 -15.43 13.50 7.27
C TRP A 463 -16.62 12.56 7.44
N LEU A 464 -16.95 12.19 8.67
CA LEU A 464 -18.09 11.28 8.94
C LEU A 464 -19.45 11.95 8.74
N GLN A 465 -19.52 13.27 8.78
CA GLN A 465 -20.75 14.00 8.47
C GLN A 465 -21.19 13.77 7.02
N VAL A 466 -20.27 13.93 6.05
CA VAL A 466 -20.60 13.70 4.62
C VAL A 466 -20.90 12.22 4.33
N VAL A 467 -20.24 11.30 5.05
CA VAL A 467 -20.53 9.86 4.93
C VAL A 467 -21.93 9.55 5.44
N SER A 468 -22.26 10.01 6.65
CA SER A 468 -23.54 9.71 7.31
C SER A 468 -24.74 10.35 6.60
N SER A 469 -24.55 11.54 6.04
CA SER A 469 -25.58 12.20 5.22
C SER A 469 -25.70 11.62 3.81
N ARG A 470 -24.75 10.79 3.40
CA ARG A 470 -24.63 10.32 2.00
C ARG A 470 -24.63 11.50 1.03
N ASP A 471 -23.82 12.51 1.34
CA ASP A 471 -23.75 13.72 0.54
C ASP A 471 -23.45 13.37 -0.93
N SER A 472 -24.27 13.89 -1.84
CA SER A 472 -24.20 13.57 -3.27
C SER A 472 -23.54 14.65 -4.12
N THR A 473 -23.05 15.73 -3.50
CA THR A 473 -22.48 16.90 -4.20
C THR A 473 -21.45 16.49 -5.27
N CYS A 474 -20.52 15.58 -4.90
CA CYS A 474 -19.49 15.14 -5.85
C CYS A 474 -20.02 14.17 -6.92
N ALA A 475 -21.09 13.42 -6.63
CA ALA A 475 -21.67 12.48 -7.58
C ALA A 475 -22.61 13.16 -8.57
N ASP A 476 -23.27 14.24 -8.16
CA ASP A 476 -24.32 14.91 -8.93
C ASP A 476 -23.79 16.04 -9.83
N VAL A 477 -22.55 16.51 -9.61
CA VAL A 477 -21.99 17.59 -10.42
C VAL A 477 -21.81 17.13 -11.87
N PRO A 478 -22.38 17.85 -12.86
CA PRO A 478 -22.24 17.47 -14.26
C PRO A 478 -20.84 17.74 -14.80
N GLU A 479 -20.40 16.95 -15.79
CA GLU A 479 -19.06 17.04 -16.39
C GLU A 479 -18.75 18.46 -16.90
N ASP A 480 -19.74 19.12 -17.50
CA ASP A 480 -19.60 20.47 -18.07
C ASP A 480 -19.45 21.59 -17.01
N ALA A 481 -19.57 21.25 -15.72
CA ALA A 481 -19.39 22.21 -14.63
C ALA A 481 -17.93 22.35 -14.15
N PHE A 482 -17.00 21.53 -14.68
CA PHE A 482 -15.56 21.58 -14.36
C PHE A 482 -14.74 22.44 -15.32
#